data_5f13878de25472396bbda06aabf8b074
#
_entry.id   5f13878de25472396bbda06aabf8b074
#
_cell.length_a   1.000
_cell.length_b   1.000
_cell.length_c   1.000
_cell.angle_alpha   90.00
_cell.angle_beta   90.00
_cell.angle_gamma   90.00
#
_symmetry.space_group_name_H-M   'P 1'
#
loop_
_entity.id
_entity.type
_entity.pdbx_description
1 polymer ?
#
loop_
_entity_poly.entity_id
_entity_poly.type
_entity_poly.pdbx_seq_one_letter_code
_entity_poly.pdbx_strand_id
1 'polypeptide(L)'
;MQSRPAIADPRPMPDTEAVLARFFDVSNEPMTLTELDTGRMISVNPAFVELTGYGRTEVVGRRATELGLWVDPKQRERFAQRVRVEHRVDDYPVLLQTRQGERVAVQLSAAVLRQGGIDYLVTVMRDVTARDRRELQYEAILDNAVVGIAFTRDQVFQHANPRFEEMFGWPVGSIAGQFGRVVWGSDAAYAEIGRRAGPLLAGSAVFEGEFEMARRDGSVFWASVRARAIDPRRPVTGGSIWIVDDISERKRVEQALAAAKQQAEAASKAKSEFLANTSHEIRTPLNGLLGLVRLALAPDIEAGKRHDYLERIQDSAQALAGTISDILDLSKIEAGRLSLERVVFDFHALLSSLRSAYSELARAKGLAFRFDIGEGVPRWVSSDPVRLRQILANFTNNALKFTEHGMIHVRILSSAEGQVRLEVVDSGPGVAADLLPRLFQPFTQADSSTTRRYGGTGLGLSICRQLAELMGGSVGAHSRLGEGSCFWAELPLEAALARRERHQARGAALEVLRGARILLAEDNVVNTLVAEAFLKQWGAQVTAVGNGADAVDAVAREGDFDAVLMDLQMPVLGGMDAT
;
A
#
# COMPACT_ATOMS: atom_id res chain seq x y z
N MET A 1 35.91 -37.39 92.82
CA MET A 1 37.21 -37.55 92.17
C MET A 1 36.97 -37.90 90.71
N GLN A 2 36.97 -36.86 89.87
CA GLN A 2 36.86 -36.98 88.38
C GLN A 2 38.21 -36.64 87.80
N SER A 3 38.85 -37.61 87.18
CA SER A 3 40.14 -37.53 86.51
C SER A 3 40.06 -36.66 85.30
N ARG A 4 40.85 -35.56 85.23
CA ARG A 4 41.11 -34.77 84.05
C ARG A 4 41.79 -35.66 82.97
N PRO A 5 41.38 -35.59 81.70
CA PRO A 5 42.13 -36.20 80.60
C PRO A 5 43.46 -35.46 80.41
N ALA A 6 44.54 -36.21 80.22
CA ALA A 6 45.86 -35.68 79.88
C ALA A 6 45.85 -34.96 78.55
N ILE A 7 46.41 -33.75 78.55
CA ILE A 7 46.68 -32.97 77.33
C ILE A 7 47.77 -33.76 76.56
N ALA A 8 47.45 -34.25 75.40
CA ALA A 8 48.38 -34.88 74.49
C ALA A 8 49.50 -33.89 74.11
N ASP A 9 50.72 -34.35 74.19
CA ASP A 9 51.97 -33.69 73.84
C ASP A 9 51.85 -33.08 72.43
N PRO A 10 52.18 -31.77 72.16
CA PRO A 10 52.13 -31.21 70.88
C PRO A 10 53.08 -31.93 69.94
N ARG A 11 52.53 -32.48 68.83
CA ARG A 11 53.35 -33.04 67.76
C ARG A 11 54.37 -31.96 67.33
N PRO A 12 55.64 -32.32 67.08
CA PRO A 12 56.63 -31.37 66.61
C PRO A 12 56.13 -30.69 65.41
N MET A 13 56.10 -29.32 65.44
CA MET A 13 55.75 -28.53 64.30
C MET A 13 56.65 -28.94 63.14
N PRO A 14 56.11 -29.27 61.98
CA PRO A 14 56.94 -29.56 60.81
C PRO A 14 57.78 -28.27 60.54
N ASP A 15 58.99 -28.51 60.04
CA ASP A 15 59.92 -27.44 59.65
C ASP A 15 59.19 -26.34 58.90
N THR A 16 58.98 -25.21 59.57
CA THR A 16 58.12 -24.15 59.07
C THR A 16 58.64 -23.59 57.76
N GLU A 17 59.94 -23.56 57.55
CA GLU A 17 60.58 -23.15 56.31
C GLU A 17 60.23 -24.08 55.13
N ALA A 18 60.29 -25.41 55.36
CA ALA A 18 59.96 -26.40 54.33
C ALA A 18 58.46 -26.37 53.98
N VAL A 19 57.58 -26.09 54.95
CA VAL A 19 56.13 -25.96 54.70
C VAL A 19 55.82 -24.71 53.87
N LEU A 20 56.42 -23.56 54.20
CA LEU A 20 56.26 -22.32 53.51
C LEU A 20 56.80 -22.36 52.06
N ALA A 21 57.97 -22.99 51.86
CA ALA A 21 58.53 -23.21 50.53
C ALA A 21 57.62 -24.10 49.64
N ARG A 22 57.05 -25.15 50.25
CA ARG A 22 56.07 -26.01 49.56
C ARG A 22 54.77 -25.26 49.24
N PHE A 23 54.26 -24.43 50.15
CA PHE A 23 53.05 -23.61 49.87
C PHE A 23 53.27 -22.65 48.69
N PHE A 24 54.43 -22.01 48.64
CA PHE A 24 54.79 -21.14 47.54
C PHE A 24 54.81 -21.88 46.19
N ASP A 25 55.41 -23.05 46.12
CA ASP A 25 55.54 -23.82 44.88
C ASP A 25 54.21 -24.52 44.47
N VAL A 26 53.32 -24.87 45.41
CA VAL A 26 52.05 -25.57 45.14
C VAL A 26 50.91 -24.60 44.90
N SER A 27 51.09 -23.30 45.19
CA SER A 27 50.05 -22.30 44.97
C SER A 27 49.71 -22.18 43.47
N ASN A 28 48.39 -22.23 43.17
CA ASN A 28 47.88 -22.00 41.84
C ASN A 28 47.83 -20.48 41.47
N GLU A 29 48.04 -19.59 42.44
CA GLU A 29 48.17 -18.18 42.17
C GLU A 29 49.63 -17.82 41.86
N PRO A 30 49.92 -17.08 40.80
CA PRO A 30 51.26 -16.62 40.46
C PRO A 30 51.83 -15.78 41.60
N MET A 31 53.03 -16.17 42.11
CA MET A 31 53.66 -15.48 43.22
C MET A 31 55.12 -15.15 42.92
N THR A 32 55.55 -14.00 43.42
CA THR A 32 56.98 -13.57 43.36
C THR A 32 57.45 -13.18 44.75
N LEU A 33 58.71 -13.46 45.03
CA LEU A 33 59.49 -12.91 46.11
C LEU A 33 60.58 -12.01 45.53
N THR A 34 60.54 -10.72 45.92
CA THR A 34 61.45 -9.70 45.37
C THR A 34 62.13 -8.99 46.51
N GLU A 35 63.41 -8.75 46.41
CA GLU A 35 64.12 -7.86 47.37
C GLU A 35 63.69 -6.41 47.15
N LEU A 36 63.14 -5.75 48.17
CA LEU A 36 62.46 -4.48 48.03
C LEU A 36 63.39 -3.33 47.58
N ASP A 37 64.60 -3.32 48.10
CA ASP A 37 65.56 -2.23 47.83
C ASP A 37 66.13 -2.31 46.41
N THR A 38 66.52 -3.52 45.97
CA THR A 38 67.13 -3.74 44.69
C THR A 38 66.12 -3.93 43.56
N GLY A 39 64.88 -4.37 43.92
CA GLY A 39 63.85 -4.75 42.98
C GLY A 39 64.13 -6.05 42.22
N ARG A 40 65.12 -6.83 42.67
CA ARG A 40 65.47 -8.13 42.06
C ARG A 40 64.58 -9.24 42.59
N MET A 41 64.09 -10.06 41.66
CA MET A 41 63.28 -11.23 42.01
C MET A 41 64.21 -12.34 42.58
N ILE A 42 63.87 -12.77 43.79
CA ILE A 42 64.62 -13.81 44.50
C ILE A 42 64.03 -15.19 44.15
N SER A 43 62.72 -15.26 44.04
CA SER A 43 62.04 -16.50 43.70
C SER A 43 60.69 -16.20 43.00
N VAL A 44 60.26 -17.14 42.14
CA VAL A 44 58.95 -17.16 41.51
C VAL A 44 58.42 -18.60 41.57
N ASN A 45 57.12 -18.73 41.71
CA ASN A 45 56.49 -20.05 41.76
C ASN A 45 56.14 -20.55 40.33
N PRO A 46 55.76 -21.85 40.17
CA PRO A 46 55.38 -22.43 38.88
C PRO A 46 54.23 -21.67 38.21
N ALA A 47 53.21 -21.22 38.96
CA ALA A 47 52.08 -20.48 38.41
C ALA A 47 52.49 -19.12 37.78
N PHE A 48 53.53 -18.45 38.33
CA PHE A 48 54.10 -17.27 37.71
C PHE A 48 54.76 -17.58 36.34
N VAL A 49 55.47 -18.73 36.26
CA VAL A 49 56.09 -19.18 35.00
C VAL A 49 54.99 -19.47 33.96
N GLU A 50 53.93 -20.14 34.34
CA GLU A 50 52.78 -20.40 33.46
C GLU A 50 52.08 -19.16 32.99
N LEU A 51 51.79 -18.19 33.87
CA LEU A 51 51.13 -16.94 33.54
C LEU A 51 51.95 -16.07 32.59
N THR A 52 53.27 -15.93 32.89
CA THR A 52 54.10 -14.93 32.21
C THR A 52 54.91 -15.52 31.04
N GLY A 53 55.06 -16.83 30.97
CA GLY A 53 55.90 -17.52 29.99
C GLY A 53 57.40 -17.38 30.23
N TYR A 54 57.85 -16.68 31.31
CA TYR A 54 59.28 -16.58 31.66
C TYR A 54 59.71 -17.70 32.56
N GLY A 55 60.77 -18.42 32.21
CA GLY A 55 61.32 -19.47 33.01
C GLY A 55 61.92 -18.95 34.33
N ARG A 56 61.89 -19.75 35.43
CA ARG A 56 62.45 -19.36 36.74
C ARG A 56 63.89 -18.90 36.68
N THR A 57 64.75 -19.58 35.90
CA THR A 57 66.15 -19.23 35.73
C THR A 57 66.37 -17.92 34.94
N GLU A 58 65.40 -17.50 34.12
CA GLU A 58 65.44 -16.23 33.38
C GLU A 58 65.03 -15.05 34.23
N VAL A 59 64.26 -15.27 35.28
CA VAL A 59 63.63 -14.24 36.14
C VAL A 59 64.42 -13.96 37.40
N VAL A 60 64.94 -15.04 38.04
CA VAL A 60 65.67 -14.91 39.32
C VAL A 60 66.93 -14.04 39.12
N GLY A 61 67.12 -13.07 40.00
CA GLY A 61 68.20 -12.10 39.98
C GLY A 61 67.98 -10.89 39.07
N ARG A 62 66.91 -10.88 38.26
CA ARG A 62 66.56 -9.75 37.38
C ARG A 62 65.43 -8.91 37.99
N ARG A 63 65.27 -7.68 37.48
CA ARG A 63 64.19 -6.77 37.83
C ARG A 63 63.01 -6.98 36.87
N ALA A 64 61.80 -6.80 37.34
CA ALA A 64 60.59 -6.85 36.50
C ALA A 64 60.66 -5.86 35.30
N THR A 65 61.35 -4.74 35.42
CA THR A 65 61.61 -3.78 34.34
C THR A 65 62.55 -4.28 33.26
N GLU A 66 63.54 -5.10 33.62
CA GLU A 66 64.49 -5.72 32.67
C GLU A 66 63.82 -6.79 31.78
N LEU A 67 62.71 -7.38 32.29
CA LEU A 67 61.91 -8.36 31.60
C LEU A 67 60.75 -7.78 30.78
N GLY A 68 60.52 -6.48 30.88
CA GLY A 68 59.41 -5.84 30.20
C GLY A 68 58.01 -6.29 30.64
N LEU A 69 57.91 -6.83 31.88
CA LEU A 69 56.66 -7.38 32.42
C LEU A 69 55.54 -6.34 32.57
N TRP A 70 55.87 -5.07 32.78
CA TRP A 70 54.91 -4.01 32.97
C TRP A 70 54.66 -3.25 31.68
N VAL A 71 53.41 -3.23 31.22
CA VAL A 71 53.05 -2.44 30.01
C VAL A 71 53.22 -0.96 30.21
N ASP A 72 52.91 -0.43 31.42
CA ASP A 72 53.10 0.96 31.81
C ASP A 72 54.18 1.06 32.90
N PRO A 73 55.39 1.55 32.59
CA PRO A 73 56.46 1.78 33.57
C PRO A 73 56.07 2.76 34.69
N LYS A 74 55.24 3.76 34.41
CA LYS A 74 54.77 4.73 35.42
C LYS A 74 53.82 4.07 36.43
N GLN A 75 53.03 3.11 35.98
CA GLN A 75 52.14 2.35 36.89
C GLN A 75 52.95 1.49 37.84
N ARG A 76 54.05 0.92 37.38
CA ARG A 76 55.00 0.20 38.25
C ARG A 76 55.63 1.09 39.32
N GLU A 77 56.07 2.31 38.92
CA GLU A 77 56.64 3.26 39.87
C GLU A 77 55.64 3.65 40.95
N ARG A 78 54.41 3.92 40.59
CA ARG A 78 53.33 4.21 41.53
C ARG A 78 53.06 3.03 42.45
N PHE A 79 53.03 1.79 41.95
CA PHE A 79 52.88 0.61 42.75
C PHE A 79 54.02 0.46 43.75
N ALA A 80 55.28 0.58 43.29
CA ALA A 80 56.45 0.46 44.16
C ALA A 80 56.51 1.55 45.24
N GLN A 81 56.09 2.77 44.92
CA GLN A 81 55.99 3.89 45.89
C GLN A 81 54.91 3.57 46.94
N ARG A 82 53.76 3.07 46.52
CA ARG A 82 52.66 2.72 47.42
C ARG A 82 53.04 1.61 48.36
N VAL A 83 53.68 0.53 47.87
CA VAL A 83 54.20 -0.56 48.71
C VAL A 83 55.21 -0.10 49.75
N ARG A 84 56.11 0.85 49.43
CA ARG A 84 57.11 1.40 50.38
C ARG A 84 56.45 2.19 51.50
N VAL A 85 55.31 2.88 51.22
CA VAL A 85 54.61 3.72 52.19
C VAL A 85 53.64 2.86 53.03
N GLU A 86 52.83 2.03 52.37
CA GLU A 86 51.72 1.32 53.00
C GLU A 86 52.15 -0.05 53.54
N HIS A 87 53.31 -0.60 53.13
CA HIS A 87 53.85 -1.92 53.46
C HIS A 87 52.95 -3.08 53.02
N ARG A 88 51.71 -2.79 52.57
CA ARG A 88 50.74 -3.73 52.03
C ARG A 88 49.89 -3.00 51.00
N VAL A 89 49.66 -3.66 49.88
CA VAL A 89 48.78 -3.20 48.79
C VAL A 89 47.94 -4.39 48.40
N ASP A 90 46.63 -4.24 48.40
CA ASP A 90 45.68 -5.29 47.98
C ASP A 90 44.99 -4.88 46.66
N ASP A 91 44.74 -5.87 45.78
CA ASP A 91 43.95 -5.79 44.54
C ASP A 91 44.32 -4.63 43.60
N TYR A 92 45.63 -4.32 43.48
CA TYR A 92 46.10 -3.25 42.60
C TYR A 92 46.00 -3.73 41.11
N PRO A 93 45.18 -3.09 40.26
CA PRO A 93 45.00 -3.51 38.89
C PRO A 93 46.21 -3.15 38.02
N VAL A 94 46.71 -4.10 37.25
CA VAL A 94 47.87 -3.92 36.36
C VAL A 94 47.67 -4.67 35.06
N LEU A 95 48.20 -4.13 33.97
CA LEU A 95 48.35 -4.86 32.71
C LEU A 95 49.80 -5.32 32.56
N LEU A 96 50.02 -6.63 32.61
CA LEU A 96 51.33 -7.24 32.40
C LEU A 96 51.46 -7.67 30.93
N GLN A 97 52.71 -7.75 30.46
CA GLN A 97 53.08 -8.31 29.17
C GLN A 97 53.84 -9.64 29.37
N THR A 98 53.37 -10.70 28.75
CA THR A 98 54.00 -12.01 28.76
C THR A 98 55.25 -12.01 27.86
N ARG A 99 56.07 -13.03 27.96
CA ARG A 99 57.25 -13.26 27.10
C ARG A 99 56.88 -13.28 25.59
N GLN A 100 55.63 -13.74 25.26
CA GLN A 100 55.13 -13.81 23.89
C GLN A 100 54.54 -12.49 23.38
N GLY A 101 54.51 -11.46 24.25
CA GLY A 101 53.94 -10.15 23.92
C GLY A 101 52.44 -10.05 24.21
N GLU A 102 51.78 -11.09 24.72
CA GLU A 102 50.40 -11.02 25.10
C GLU A 102 50.20 -10.13 26.33
N ARG A 103 49.08 -9.43 26.37
CA ARG A 103 48.71 -8.60 27.53
C ARG A 103 47.74 -9.35 28.44
N VAL A 104 48.09 -9.41 29.71
CA VAL A 104 47.33 -10.12 30.76
C VAL A 104 46.94 -9.11 31.82
N ALA A 105 45.62 -8.99 32.07
CA ALA A 105 45.11 -8.15 33.15
C ALA A 105 45.23 -8.92 34.48
N VAL A 106 45.93 -8.35 35.45
CA VAL A 106 46.09 -8.97 36.76
C VAL A 106 45.81 -8.00 37.89
N GLN A 107 45.30 -8.54 38.99
CA GLN A 107 45.23 -7.81 40.27
C GLN A 107 46.42 -8.27 41.12
N LEU A 108 47.24 -7.26 41.56
CA LEU A 108 48.41 -7.53 42.40
C LEU A 108 48.06 -7.25 43.87
N SER A 109 48.29 -8.26 44.71
CA SER A 109 48.34 -8.05 46.16
C SER A 109 49.77 -8.30 46.66
N ALA A 110 50.30 -7.33 47.38
CA ALA A 110 51.72 -7.37 47.82
C ALA A 110 51.85 -6.99 49.29
N ALA A 111 52.76 -7.64 49.96
CA ALA A 111 53.11 -7.32 51.37
C ALA A 111 54.63 -7.35 51.55
N VAL A 112 55.13 -6.45 52.43
CA VAL A 112 56.54 -6.41 52.81
C VAL A 112 56.76 -7.38 53.98
N LEU A 113 57.79 -8.24 53.83
CA LEU A 113 58.24 -9.18 54.85
C LEU A 113 59.70 -8.83 55.22
N ARG A 114 59.97 -8.63 56.49
CA ARG A 114 61.33 -8.33 56.95
C ARG A 114 61.99 -9.59 57.54
N GLN A 115 63.10 -10.02 56.98
CA GLN A 115 63.85 -11.18 57.44
C GLN A 115 65.34 -10.88 57.36
N GLY A 116 66.08 -11.18 58.47
CA GLY A 116 67.52 -10.98 58.50
C GLY A 116 68.04 -9.56 58.25
N GLY A 117 67.19 -8.51 58.46
CA GLY A 117 67.52 -7.13 58.23
C GLY A 117 67.29 -6.66 56.77
N ILE A 118 66.79 -7.55 55.91
CA ILE A 118 66.44 -7.28 54.53
C ILE A 118 64.92 -7.28 54.37
N ASP A 119 64.37 -6.31 53.63
CA ASP A 119 62.96 -6.18 53.28
C ASP A 119 62.67 -6.88 51.94
N TYR A 120 61.78 -7.85 52.02
CA TYR A 120 61.31 -8.62 50.87
C TYR A 120 59.87 -8.23 50.55
N LEU A 121 59.53 -8.22 49.26
CA LEU A 121 58.19 -8.06 48.77
C LEU A 121 57.65 -9.40 48.28
N VAL A 122 56.61 -9.88 48.92
CA VAL A 122 55.81 -10.99 48.44
C VAL A 122 54.69 -10.44 47.62
N THR A 123 54.59 -10.82 46.35
CA THR A 123 53.51 -10.38 45.46
C THR A 123 52.72 -11.60 44.98
N VAL A 124 51.42 -11.54 45.11
CA VAL A 124 50.45 -12.48 44.56
C VAL A 124 49.75 -11.81 43.40
N MET A 125 49.56 -12.52 42.31
CA MET A 125 48.91 -12.05 41.10
C MET A 125 47.66 -12.86 40.83
N ARG A 126 46.52 -12.20 40.63
CA ARG A 126 45.29 -12.86 40.22
C ARG A 126 45.00 -12.49 38.77
N ASP A 127 44.98 -13.48 37.87
CA ASP A 127 44.59 -13.26 36.47
C ASP A 127 43.07 -13.00 36.41
N VAL A 128 42.71 -11.81 35.93
CA VAL A 128 41.31 -11.37 35.71
C VAL A 128 40.96 -11.27 34.23
N THR A 129 41.89 -11.62 33.35
CA THR A 129 41.74 -11.47 31.87
C THR A 129 40.52 -12.21 31.35
N ALA A 130 40.26 -13.41 31.83
CA ALA A 130 39.10 -14.20 31.37
C ALA A 130 37.78 -13.60 31.84
N ARG A 131 37.75 -12.96 33.03
CA ARG A 131 36.58 -12.30 33.58
C ARG A 131 36.30 -10.99 32.81
N ASP A 132 37.31 -10.15 32.68
CA ASP A 132 37.21 -8.87 31.98
C ASP A 132 36.87 -9.08 30.49
N ARG A 133 37.46 -10.09 29.84
CA ARG A 133 37.15 -10.46 28.46
C ARG A 133 35.70 -10.92 28.32
N ARG A 134 35.14 -11.67 29.25
CA ARG A 134 33.72 -12.05 29.24
C ARG A 134 32.82 -10.86 29.46
N GLU A 135 33.15 -9.99 30.39
CA GLU A 135 32.36 -8.81 30.73
C GLU A 135 32.30 -7.87 29.50
N LEU A 136 33.43 -7.56 28.88
CA LEU A 136 33.52 -6.82 27.63
C LEU A 136 32.78 -7.50 26.47
N GLN A 137 32.84 -8.82 26.40
CA GLN A 137 32.13 -9.58 25.39
C GLN A 137 30.61 -9.51 25.58
N TYR A 138 30.11 -9.57 26.80
CA TYR A 138 28.69 -9.42 27.11
C TYR A 138 28.22 -8.01 26.83
N GLU A 139 28.97 -6.99 27.22
CA GLU A 139 28.65 -5.60 26.90
C GLU A 139 28.58 -5.38 25.39
N ALA A 140 29.59 -5.84 24.64
CA ALA A 140 29.59 -5.72 23.18
C ALA A 140 28.39 -6.42 22.51
N ILE A 141 27.94 -7.57 23.03
CA ILE A 141 26.74 -8.28 22.54
C ILE A 141 25.48 -7.46 22.81
N LEU A 142 25.36 -6.89 24.01
CA LEU A 142 24.19 -6.08 24.39
C LEU A 142 24.13 -4.78 23.60
N ASP A 143 25.28 -4.10 23.45
CA ASP A 143 25.34 -2.81 22.75
C ASP A 143 25.07 -2.91 21.24
N ASN A 144 25.44 -4.03 20.61
CA ASN A 144 25.21 -4.26 19.18
C ASN A 144 23.91 -5.04 18.89
N ALA A 145 23.09 -5.33 19.88
CA ALA A 145 21.81 -6.02 19.67
C ALA A 145 20.82 -5.11 18.94
N VAL A 146 20.20 -5.62 17.88
CA VAL A 146 19.17 -4.92 17.08
C VAL A 146 17.88 -4.72 17.90
N VAL A 147 17.64 -5.59 18.89
CA VAL A 147 16.47 -5.55 19.77
C VAL A 147 16.79 -4.82 21.08
N GLY A 148 15.77 -4.22 21.67
CA GLY A 148 15.87 -3.66 23.02
C GLY A 148 15.95 -4.79 24.05
N ILE A 149 16.96 -4.75 24.93
CA ILE A 149 17.14 -5.73 26.01
C ILE A 149 17.18 -4.96 27.33
N ALA A 150 16.33 -5.36 28.25
CA ALA A 150 16.30 -4.77 29.59
C ALA A 150 16.27 -5.83 30.67
N PHE A 151 16.90 -5.52 31.78
CA PHE A 151 16.90 -6.30 32.99
C PHE A 151 16.14 -5.58 34.10
N THR A 152 15.16 -6.23 34.71
CA THR A 152 14.38 -5.69 35.81
C THR A 152 14.52 -6.55 37.06
N ARG A 153 14.52 -5.91 38.23
CA ARG A 153 14.43 -6.56 39.55
C ARG A 153 13.48 -5.72 40.40
N ASP A 154 12.59 -6.38 41.12
CA ASP A 154 11.54 -5.73 41.92
C ASP A 154 10.73 -4.71 41.09
N GLN A 155 10.47 -5.05 39.80
CA GLN A 155 9.78 -4.23 38.82
C GLN A 155 10.50 -2.91 38.45
N VAL A 156 11.78 -2.77 38.85
CA VAL A 156 12.63 -1.61 38.55
C VAL A 156 13.68 -2.02 37.52
N PHE A 157 13.90 -1.19 36.52
CA PHE A 157 14.99 -1.37 35.56
C PHE A 157 16.34 -1.28 36.28
N GLN A 158 17.12 -2.34 36.20
CA GLN A 158 18.49 -2.36 36.71
C GLN A 158 19.48 -2.00 35.62
N HIS A 159 19.21 -2.46 34.41
CA HIS A 159 20.04 -2.23 33.22
C HIS A 159 19.20 -2.33 31.97
N ALA A 160 19.54 -1.56 30.94
CA ALA A 160 19.01 -1.71 29.60
C ALA A 160 20.12 -1.44 28.59
N ASN A 161 20.07 -2.10 27.43
CA ASN A 161 21.00 -1.79 26.36
C ASN A 161 20.63 -0.48 25.66
N PRO A 162 21.57 0.16 24.95
CA PRO A 162 21.31 1.44 24.25
C PRO A 162 20.11 1.37 23.31
N ARG A 163 19.90 0.24 22.64
CA ARG A 163 18.78 0.04 21.73
C ARG A 163 17.42 0.10 22.42
N PHE A 164 17.31 -0.44 23.66
CA PHE A 164 16.09 -0.32 24.44
C PHE A 164 15.78 1.13 24.78
N GLU A 165 16.78 1.86 25.28
CA GLU A 165 16.61 3.25 25.68
C GLU A 165 16.28 4.16 24.49
N GLU A 166 16.95 4.00 23.35
CA GLU A 166 16.62 4.68 22.08
C GLU A 166 15.18 4.41 21.65
N MET A 167 14.77 3.13 21.67
CA MET A 167 13.43 2.71 21.25
C MET A 167 12.34 3.39 22.10
N PHE A 168 12.59 3.53 23.40
CA PHE A 168 11.66 4.19 24.32
C PHE A 168 11.88 5.69 24.49
N GLY A 169 12.86 6.28 23.80
CA GLY A 169 13.16 7.72 23.86
C GLY A 169 13.81 8.17 25.15
N TRP A 170 14.56 7.28 25.83
CA TRP A 170 15.35 7.60 27.02
C TRP A 170 16.80 7.87 26.63
N PRO A 171 17.49 8.83 27.29
CA PRO A 171 18.93 8.97 27.14
C PRO A 171 19.67 7.70 27.60
N VAL A 172 20.76 7.36 26.92
CA VAL A 172 21.54 6.15 27.26
C VAL A 172 21.99 6.18 28.74
N GLY A 173 21.74 5.10 29.47
CA GLY A 173 22.05 4.95 30.88
C GLY A 173 21.03 5.58 31.84
N SER A 174 19.94 6.17 31.37
CA SER A 174 19.00 6.93 32.20
C SER A 174 17.75 6.16 32.66
N ILE A 175 17.44 5.04 32.06
CA ILE A 175 16.27 4.24 32.44
C ILE A 175 16.49 3.39 33.70
N ALA A 176 17.74 3.13 34.05
CA ALA A 176 18.09 2.43 35.28
C ALA A 176 17.52 3.16 36.50
N GLY A 177 16.93 2.41 37.43
CA GLY A 177 16.23 2.94 38.60
C GLY A 177 14.78 3.34 38.35
N GLN A 178 14.31 3.38 37.10
CA GLN A 178 12.91 3.67 36.79
C GLN A 178 12.04 2.42 37.01
N PHE A 179 10.78 2.65 37.39
CA PHE A 179 9.82 1.57 37.56
C PHE A 179 9.31 1.09 36.18
N GLY A 180 9.14 -0.22 35.99
CA GLY A 180 8.79 -0.83 34.70
C GLY A 180 7.54 -0.26 34.03
N ARG A 181 6.67 0.39 34.79
CA ARG A 181 5.46 1.07 34.29
C ARG A 181 5.73 2.17 33.27
N VAL A 182 6.91 2.82 33.31
CA VAL A 182 7.21 3.98 32.44
C VAL A 182 7.22 3.67 30.94
N VAL A 183 7.27 2.41 30.55
CA VAL A 183 7.23 1.95 29.15
C VAL A 183 5.83 1.48 28.70
N TRP A 184 4.81 1.68 29.55
CA TRP A 184 3.42 1.29 29.26
C TRP A 184 2.52 2.52 29.21
N GLY A 185 1.59 2.56 28.27
CA GLY A 185 0.73 3.72 28.04
C GLY A 185 -0.25 4.04 29.19
N SER A 186 -0.52 3.07 30.10
CA SER A 186 -1.42 3.25 31.24
C SER A 186 -1.14 2.25 32.36
N ASP A 187 -1.64 2.57 33.56
CA ASP A 187 -1.61 1.65 34.71
C ASP A 187 -2.39 0.37 34.46
N ALA A 188 -3.47 0.45 33.69
CA ALA A 188 -4.27 -0.70 33.31
C ALA A 188 -3.50 -1.65 32.40
N ALA A 189 -2.77 -1.13 31.39
CA ALA A 189 -1.92 -1.93 30.51
C ALA A 189 -0.78 -2.57 31.27
N TYR A 190 -0.15 -1.85 32.20
CA TYR A 190 0.90 -2.41 33.07
C TYR A 190 0.37 -3.52 34.00
N ALA A 191 -0.78 -3.33 34.59
CA ALA A 191 -1.43 -4.36 35.43
C ALA A 191 -1.81 -5.60 34.62
N GLU A 192 -2.28 -5.42 33.38
CA GLU A 192 -2.62 -6.54 32.47
C GLU A 192 -1.40 -7.36 32.12
N ILE A 193 -0.27 -6.73 31.76
CA ILE A 193 0.96 -7.47 31.50
C ILE A 193 1.44 -8.23 32.71
N GLY A 194 1.32 -7.64 33.92
CA GLY A 194 1.66 -8.31 35.17
C GLY A 194 0.84 -9.58 35.40
N ARG A 195 -0.48 -9.54 35.14
CA ARG A 195 -1.37 -10.70 35.22
C ARG A 195 -1.02 -11.79 34.21
N ARG A 196 -0.61 -11.43 32.99
CA ARG A 196 -0.28 -12.38 31.92
C ARG A 196 1.12 -12.95 32.06
N ALA A 197 2.11 -12.10 32.34
CA ALA A 197 3.52 -12.51 32.43
C ALA A 197 3.85 -13.21 33.76
N GLY A 198 3.27 -12.76 34.87
CA GLY A 198 3.61 -13.27 36.22
C GLY A 198 3.55 -14.77 36.36
N PRO A 199 2.45 -15.47 36.04
CA PRO A 199 2.34 -16.90 36.13
C PRO A 199 3.33 -17.66 35.23
N LEU A 200 3.62 -17.17 34.04
CA LEU A 200 4.55 -17.78 33.09
C LEU A 200 6.00 -17.64 33.57
N LEU A 201 6.37 -16.47 34.06
CA LEU A 201 7.70 -16.22 34.59
C LEU A 201 7.96 -17.09 35.87
N ALA A 202 6.95 -17.27 36.72
CA ALA A 202 7.03 -18.13 37.89
C ALA A 202 7.19 -19.62 37.53
N GLY A 203 6.62 -20.05 36.39
CA GLY A 203 6.70 -21.43 35.89
C GLY A 203 7.93 -21.72 35.01
N SER A 204 8.94 -20.86 34.95
CA SER A 204 10.12 -20.98 34.05
C SER A 204 9.79 -20.88 32.57
N ALA A 205 8.54 -20.52 32.20
CA ALA A 205 8.13 -20.37 30.83
C ALA A 205 8.58 -19.01 30.28
N VAL A 206 8.68 -18.93 28.94
CA VAL A 206 8.90 -17.67 28.25
C VAL A 206 7.54 -16.97 28.09
N PHE A 207 7.45 -15.72 28.52
CA PHE A 207 6.34 -14.85 28.16
C PHE A 207 6.60 -14.28 26.78
N GLU A 208 5.59 -14.27 25.92
CA GLU A 208 5.67 -13.69 24.57
C GLU A 208 4.33 -13.05 24.19
N GLY A 209 4.39 -11.92 23.50
CA GLY A 209 3.21 -11.25 22.97
C GLY A 209 3.52 -9.95 22.26
N GLU A 210 2.53 -9.44 21.53
CA GLU A 210 2.59 -8.14 20.86
C GLU A 210 1.72 -7.15 21.63
N PHE A 211 2.27 -5.96 21.91
CA PHE A 211 1.62 -4.93 22.73
C PHE A 211 1.88 -3.54 22.19
N GLU A 212 0.96 -2.62 22.44
CA GLU A 212 1.25 -1.20 22.33
C GLU A 212 2.01 -0.74 23.57
N MET A 213 3.20 -0.19 23.36
CA MET A 213 4.05 0.37 24.40
C MET A 213 4.22 1.87 24.23
N ALA A 214 4.53 2.59 25.30
CA ALA A 214 4.66 4.04 25.29
C ALA A 214 6.11 4.48 25.37
N ARG A 215 6.49 5.47 24.55
CA ARG A 215 7.76 6.17 24.67
C ARG A 215 7.67 7.26 25.72
N ARG A 216 8.81 7.78 26.12
CA ARG A 216 8.93 8.84 27.11
C ARG A 216 8.16 10.12 26.75
N ASP A 217 8.02 10.41 25.46
CA ASP A 217 7.28 11.58 24.95
C ASP A 217 5.75 11.35 24.86
N GLY A 218 5.27 10.17 25.28
CA GLY A 218 3.87 9.77 25.23
C GLY A 218 3.41 9.18 23.90
N SER A 219 4.27 9.13 22.88
CA SER A 219 3.97 8.43 21.64
C SER A 219 3.91 6.91 21.89
N VAL A 220 3.06 6.21 21.12
CA VAL A 220 2.89 4.75 21.23
C VAL A 220 3.44 4.05 20.00
N PHE A 221 3.88 2.82 20.20
CA PHE A 221 4.38 1.97 19.13
C PHE A 221 4.05 0.51 19.41
N TRP A 222 3.95 -0.29 18.37
CA TRP A 222 3.76 -1.73 18.49
C TRP A 222 5.08 -2.43 18.79
N ALA A 223 5.12 -3.20 19.86
CA ALA A 223 6.28 -3.97 20.27
C ALA A 223 5.97 -5.46 20.36
N SER A 224 6.89 -6.29 19.89
CA SER A 224 6.98 -7.70 20.23
C SER A 224 7.80 -7.82 21.51
N VAL A 225 7.22 -8.41 22.54
CA VAL A 225 7.82 -8.49 23.86
C VAL A 225 8.02 -9.95 24.22
N ARG A 226 9.26 -10.30 24.62
CA ARG A 226 9.59 -11.58 25.21
C ARG A 226 10.20 -11.37 26.58
N ALA A 227 9.81 -12.16 27.57
CA ALA A 227 10.38 -12.08 28.90
C ALA A 227 10.63 -13.45 29.51
N ARG A 228 11.69 -13.51 30.32
CA ARG A 228 12.04 -14.71 31.08
C ARG A 228 12.60 -14.31 32.46
N ALA A 229 12.19 -15.04 33.51
CA ALA A 229 12.80 -14.89 34.83
C ALA A 229 14.22 -15.47 34.84
N ILE A 230 15.15 -14.79 35.51
CA ILE A 230 16.51 -15.29 35.75
C ILE A 230 16.50 -16.37 36.80
N ASP A 231 15.81 -16.15 37.92
CA ASP A 231 15.51 -17.16 38.91
C ASP A 231 13.99 -17.41 38.96
N PRO A 232 13.52 -18.54 38.38
CA PRO A 232 12.09 -18.86 38.35
C PRO A 232 11.46 -19.03 39.72
N ARG A 233 12.26 -19.34 40.73
CA ARG A 233 11.79 -19.48 42.12
C ARG A 233 11.51 -18.12 42.75
N ARG A 234 12.08 -17.06 42.18
CA ARG A 234 11.94 -15.67 42.62
C ARG A 234 11.78 -14.73 41.43
N PRO A 235 10.67 -14.83 40.68
CA PRO A 235 10.54 -14.13 39.40
C PRO A 235 10.57 -12.61 39.52
N VAL A 236 10.17 -12.03 40.63
CA VAL A 236 10.21 -10.61 40.90
C VAL A 236 11.57 -10.18 41.48
N THR A 237 11.97 -10.79 42.61
CA THR A 237 13.18 -10.40 43.34
C THR A 237 14.44 -10.98 42.71
N GLY A 238 14.37 -12.14 42.01
CA GLY A 238 15.46 -12.76 41.28
C GLY A 238 15.78 -12.06 39.93
N GLY A 239 14.88 -11.23 39.48
CA GLY A 239 15.00 -10.47 38.23
C GLY A 239 14.46 -11.16 36.99
N SER A 240 14.15 -10.36 35.99
CA SER A 240 13.69 -10.83 34.67
C SER A 240 14.41 -10.10 33.56
N ILE A 241 14.63 -10.81 32.44
CA ILE A 241 15.13 -10.24 31.20
C ILE A 241 13.94 -10.02 30.28
N TRP A 242 13.88 -8.84 29.67
CA TRP A 242 12.90 -8.42 28.72
C TRP A 242 13.57 -8.11 27.40
N ILE A 243 13.08 -8.69 26.31
CA ILE A 243 13.52 -8.45 24.96
C ILE A 243 12.34 -7.79 24.23
N VAL A 244 12.58 -6.64 23.67
CA VAL A 244 11.55 -5.83 23.00
C VAL A 244 12.02 -5.50 21.59
N ASP A 245 11.15 -5.71 20.62
CA ASP A 245 11.38 -5.38 19.22
C ASP A 245 10.27 -4.45 18.71
N ASP A 246 10.63 -3.35 18.05
CA ASP A 246 9.66 -2.42 17.45
C ASP A 246 9.14 -3.01 16.14
N ILE A 247 7.90 -3.46 16.19
CA ILE A 247 7.21 -4.07 15.03
C ILE A 247 6.24 -3.11 14.32
N SER A 248 6.34 -1.80 14.60
CA SER A 248 5.41 -0.80 14.04
C SER A 248 5.47 -0.73 12.51
N GLU A 249 6.66 -0.86 11.93
CA GLU A 249 6.83 -0.89 10.48
C GLU A 249 6.19 -2.15 9.89
N ARG A 250 6.44 -3.32 10.49
CA ARG A 250 5.80 -4.58 10.08
C ARG A 250 4.27 -4.48 10.12
N LYS A 251 3.70 -3.95 11.21
CA LYS A 251 2.25 -3.74 11.35
C LYS A 251 1.68 -2.79 10.31
N ARG A 252 2.39 -1.69 10.00
CA ARG A 252 1.98 -0.75 8.94
C ARG A 252 1.96 -1.42 7.57
N VAL A 253 2.98 -2.19 7.25
CA VAL A 253 3.07 -2.92 5.98
C VAL A 253 1.97 -3.99 5.88
N GLU A 254 1.73 -4.75 6.93
CA GLU A 254 0.65 -5.75 6.99
C GLU A 254 -0.74 -5.10 6.77
N GLN A 255 -1.00 -3.97 7.43
CA GLN A 255 -2.27 -3.23 7.27
C GLN A 255 -2.41 -2.64 5.86
N ALA A 256 -1.34 -2.04 5.32
CA ALA A 256 -1.34 -1.51 3.94
C ALA A 256 -1.56 -2.62 2.91
N LEU A 257 -0.93 -3.78 3.10
CA LEU A 257 -1.11 -4.95 2.22
C LEU A 257 -2.54 -5.49 2.29
N ALA A 258 -3.11 -5.59 3.49
CA ALA A 258 -4.49 -6.04 3.69
C ALA A 258 -5.49 -5.08 3.00
N ALA A 259 -5.30 -3.77 3.16
CA ALA A 259 -6.12 -2.75 2.50
C ALA A 259 -5.99 -2.80 0.97
N ALA A 260 -4.77 -2.89 0.44
CA ALA A 260 -4.52 -3.01 -0.99
C ALA A 260 -5.13 -4.29 -1.58
N LYS A 261 -5.01 -5.42 -0.87
CA LYS A 261 -5.64 -6.69 -1.26
C LYS A 261 -7.15 -6.56 -1.33
N GLN A 262 -7.78 -6.01 -0.31
CA GLN A 262 -9.23 -5.80 -0.26
C GLN A 262 -9.71 -4.90 -1.41
N GLN A 263 -8.97 -3.84 -1.71
CA GLN A 263 -9.28 -2.95 -2.83
C GLN A 263 -9.15 -3.65 -4.18
N ALA A 264 -8.08 -4.45 -4.37
CA ALA A 264 -7.87 -5.22 -5.59
C ALA A 264 -8.96 -6.30 -5.79
N GLU A 265 -9.37 -6.99 -4.73
CA GLU A 265 -10.45 -7.98 -4.77
C GLU A 265 -11.80 -7.33 -5.10
N ALA A 266 -12.11 -6.17 -4.52
CA ALA A 266 -13.31 -5.41 -4.83
C ALA A 266 -13.33 -4.94 -6.29
N ALA A 267 -12.22 -4.42 -6.80
CA ALA A 267 -12.08 -4.02 -8.20
C ALA A 267 -12.21 -5.21 -9.17
N SER A 268 -11.58 -6.35 -8.85
CA SER A 268 -11.69 -7.57 -9.65
C SER A 268 -13.12 -8.11 -9.70
N LYS A 269 -13.83 -8.09 -8.56
CA LYS A 269 -15.23 -8.50 -8.49
C LYS A 269 -16.12 -7.57 -9.33
N ALA A 270 -15.97 -6.26 -9.18
CA ALA A 270 -16.73 -5.28 -9.97
C ALA A 270 -16.50 -5.47 -11.48
N LYS A 271 -15.24 -5.71 -11.90
CA LYS A 271 -14.89 -5.99 -13.29
C LYS A 271 -15.56 -7.29 -13.80
N SER A 272 -15.60 -8.34 -12.98
CA SER A 272 -16.23 -9.61 -13.36
C SER A 272 -17.75 -9.46 -13.50
N GLU A 273 -18.40 -8.75 -12.58
CA GLU A 273 -19.82 -8.43 -12.65
C GLU A 273 -20.14 -7.55 -13.87
N PHE A 274 -19.29 -6.58 -14.19
CA PHE A 274 -19.40 -5.77 -15.40
C PHE A 274 -19.39 -6.63 -16.66
N LEU A 275 -18.42 -7.53 -16.83
CA LEU A 275 -18.30 -8.40 -17.98
C LEU A 275 -19.49 -9.37 -18.11
N ALA A 276 -19.95 -9.94 -16.99
CA ALA A 276 -21.10 -10.82 -16.96
C ALA A 276 -22.39 -10.11 -17.39
N ASN A 277 -22.63 -8.91 -16.84
CA ASN A 277 -23.81 -8.11 -17.17
C ASN A 277 -23.77 -7.62 -18.64
N THR A 278 -22.62 -7.17 -19.11
CA THR A 278 -22.41 -6.78 -20.52
C THR A 278 -22.71 -7.92 -21.47
N SER A 279 -22.20 -9.13 -21.18
CA SER A 279 -22.45 -10.31 -22.00
C SER A 279 -23.95 -10.67 -22.04
N HIS A 280 -24.65 -10.51 -20.92
CA HIS A 280 -26.08 -10.79 -20.83
C HIS A 280 -26.88 -9.75 -21.64
N GLU A 281 -26.57 -8.47 -21.50
CA GLU A 281 -27.27 -7.36 -22.19
C GLU A 281 -27.07 -7.37 -23.71
N ILE A 282 -25.93 -7.89 -24.20
CA ILE A 282 -25.68 -8.11 -25.64
C ILE A 282 -26.42 -9.38 -26.14
N ARG A 283 -26.40 -10.47 -25.37
CA ARG A 283 -26.93 -11.77 -25.81
C ARG A 283 -28.45 -11.74 -25.99
N THR A 284 -29.18 -11.06 -25.11
CA THR A 284 -30.64 -11.01 -25.09
C THR A 284 -31.21 -10.44 -26.40
N PRO A 285 -30.89 -9.20 -26.84
CA PRO A 285 -31.38 -8.66 -28.10
C PRO A 285 -30.86 -9.45 -29.31
N LEU A 286 -29.61 -9.93 -29.27
CA LEU A 286 -29.04 -10.72 -30.36
C LEU A 286 -29.82 -12.01 -30.59
N ASN A 287 -30.17 -12.76 -29.53
CA ASN A 287 -30.99 -13.96 -29.64
C ASN A 287 -32.39 -13.65 -30.14
N GLY A 288 -33.01 -12.54 -29.69
CA GLY A 288 -34.29 -12.04 -30.17
C GLY A 288 -34.24 -11.73 -31.67
N LEU A 289 -33.20 -11.05 -32.10
CA LEU A 289 -32.94 -10.69 -33.49
C LEU A 289 -32.81 -11.90 -34.36
N LEU A 290 -31.98 -12.89 -33.97
CA LEU A 290 -31.82 -14.15 -34.68
C LEU A 290 -33.13 -14.97 -34.79
N GLY A 291 -33.95 -14.95 -33.72
CA GLY A 291 -35.26 -15.56 -33.70
C GLY A 291 -36.23 -14.91 -34.72
N LEU A 292 -36.30 -13.56 -34.69
CA LEU A 292 -37.14 -12.80 -35.62
C LEU A 292 -36.70 -12.98 -37.10
N VAL A 293 -35.40 -13.01 -37.37
CA VAL A 293 -34.87 -13.30 -38.71
C VAL A 293 -35.31 -14.68 -39.20
N ARG A 294 -35.22 -15.72 -38.35
CA ARG A 294 -35.71 -17.07 -38.72
C ARG A 294 -37.20 -17.08 -39.03
N LEU A 295 -38.00 -16.35 -38.25
CA LEU A 295 -39.44 -16.24 -38.49
C LEU A 295 -39.75 -15.45 -39.78
N ALA A 296 -39.02 -14.39 -40.08
CA ALA A 296 -39.19 -13.58 -41.29
C ALA A 296 -38.78 -14.35 -42.56
N LEU A 297 -37.85 -15.31 -42.45
CA LEU A 297 -37.39 -16.17 -43.54
C LEU A 297 -38.25 -17.41 -43.78
N ALA A 298 -39.30 -17.68 -42.97
CA ALA A 298 -40.18 -18.81 -43.16
C ALA A 298 -40.89 -18.72 -44.52
N PRO A 299 -40.99 -19.82 -45.30
CA PRO A 299 -41.50 -19.77 -46.69
C PRO A 299 -42.97 -19.36 -46.77
N ASP A 300 -43.79 -19.74 -45.80
CA ASP A 300 -45.26 -19.55 -45.83
C ASP A 300 -45.73 -18.36 -44.98
N ILE A 301 -44.88 -17.39 -44.68
CA ILE A 301 -45.25 -16.26 -43.87
C ILE A 301 -46.06 -15.23 -44.67
N GLU A 302 -47.15 -14.75 -44.09
CA GLU A 302 -47.95 -13.65 -44.61
C GLU A 302 -47.13 -12.35 -44.75
N ALA A 303 -47.29 -11.60 -45.86
CA ALA A 303 -46.48 -10.41 -46.13
C ALA A 303 -46.56 -9.34 -45.03
N GLY A 304 -47.73 -9.16 -44.41
CA GLY A 304 -47.89 -8.26 -43.26
C GLY A 304 -47.07 -8.64 -42.05
N LYS A 305 -47.08 -9.94 -41.68
CA LYS A 305 -46.28 -10.46 -40.57
C LYS A 305 -44.77 -10.40 -40.83
N ARG A 306 -44.38 -10.61 -42.10
CA ARG A 306 -42.98 -10.43 -42.50
C ARG A 306 -42.51 -8.99 -42.30
N HIS A 307 -43.36 -8.02 -42.67
CA HIS A 307 -43.07 -6.62 -42.48
C HIS A 307 -42.92 -6.28 -40.97
N ASP A 308 -43.86 -6.73 -40.12
CA ASP A 308 -43.77 -6.55 -38.67
C ASP A 308 -42.50 -7.16 -38.06
N TYR A 309 -42.06 -8.34 -38.56
CA TYR A 309 -40.81 -8.94 -38.09
C TYR A 309 -39.59 -8.15 -38.52
N LEU A 310 -39.57 -7.60 -39.73
CA LEU A 310 -38.47 -6.75 -40.22
C LEU A 310 -38.37 -5.45 -39.45
N GLU A 311 -39.49 -4.81 -39.10
CA GLU A 311 -39.51 -3.61 -38.24
C GLU A 311 -38.97 -3.95 -36.85
N ARG A 312 -39.38 -5.04 -36.22
CA ARG A 312 -38.87 -5.50 -34.92
C ARG A 312 -37.38 -5.89 -34.97
N ILE A 313 -36.89 -6.44 -36.09
CA ILE A 313 -35.48 -6.69 -36.33
C ILE A 313 -34.71 -5.38 -36.34
N GLN A 314 -35.21 -4.39 -37.09
CA GLN A 314 -34.60 -3.05 -37.16
C GLN A 314 -34.52 -2.39 -35.76
N ASP A 315 -35.62 -2.40 -35.02
CA ASP A 315 -35.67 -1.85 -33.66
C ASP A 315 -34.67 -2.53 -32.71
N SER A 316 -34.62 -3.87 -32.78
CA SER A 316 -33.70 -4.67 -31.96
C SER A 316 -32.23 -4.44 -32.33
N ALA A 317 -31.93 -4.29 -33.62
CA ALA A 317 -30.58 -3.96 -34.09
C ALA A 317 -30.14 -2.57 -33.66
N GLN A 318 -31.03 -1.56 -33.74
CA GLN A 318 -30.76 -0.21 -33.26
C GLN A 318 -30.53 -0.17 -31.75
N ALA A 319 -31.34 -0.90 -30.96
CA ALA A 319 -31.17 -1.02 -29.52
C ALA A 319 -29.82 -1.68 -29.15
N LEU A 320 -29.43 -2.73 -29.89
CA LEU A 320 -28.14 -3.40 -29.69
C LEU A 320 -26.96 -2.49 -30.02
N ALA A 321 -27.05 -1.75 -31.15
CA ALA A 321 -26.02 -0.78 -31.53
C ALA A 321 -25.86 0.32 -30.47
N GLY A 322 -26.96 0.83 -29.90
CA GLY A 322 -26.96 1.75 -28.79
C GLY A 322 -26.28 1.18 -27.55
N THR A 323 -26.59 -0.05 -27.18
CA THR A 323 -25.97 -0.75 -26.05
C THR A 323 -24.45 -0.90 -26.23
N ILE A 324 -24.00 -1.30 -27.42
CA ILE A 324 -22.57 -1.42 -27.73
C ILE A 324 -21.87 -0.06 -27.65
N SER A 325 -22.50 0.98 -28.20
CA SER A 325 -21.98 2.36 -28.11
C SER A 325 -21.83 2.82 -26.66
N ASP A 326 -22.82 2.54 -25.81
CA ASP A 326 -22.80 2.87 -24.38
C ASP A 326 -21.65 2.16 -23.65
N ILE A 327 -21.41 0.87 -23.94
CA ILE A 327 -20.30 0.09 -23.36
C ILE A 327 -18.95 0.63 -23.82
N LEU A 328 -18.82 0.99 -25.10
CA LEU A 328 -17.59 1.57 -25.65
C LEU A 328 -17.31 2.97 -25.06
N ASP A 329 -18.35 3.80 -24.92
CA ASP A 329 -18.22 5.12 -24.29
C ASP A 329 -17.77 4.97 -22.82
N LEU A 330 -18.41 4.10 -22.04
CA LEU A 330 -18.03 3.81 -20.66
C LEU A 330 -16.57 3.34 -20.58
N SER A 331 -16.16 2.37 -21.42
CA SER A 331 -14.79 1.87 -21.48
C SER A 331 -13.76 2.96 -21.83
N LYS A 332 -14.10 3.87 -22.76
CA LYS A 332 -13.22 5.00 -23.11
C LYS A 332 -13.11 6.01 -21.97
N ILE A 333 -14.19 6.26 -21.24
CA ILE A 333 -14.20 7.16 -20.08
C ILE A 333 -13.36 6.57 -18.94
N GLU A 334 -13.58 5.31 -18.58
CA GLU A 334 -12.81 4.63 -17.52
C GLU A 334 -11.30 4.58 -17.84
N ALA A 335 -10.95 4.43 -19.11
CA ALA A 335 -9.56 4.47 -19.57
C ALA A 335 -8.98 5.90 -19.69
N GLY A 336 -9.77 6.96 -19.43
CA GLY A 336 -9.37 8.35 -19.61
C GLY A 336 -9.11 8.73 -21.08
N ARG A 337 -9.67 7.97 -22.03
CA ARG A 337 -9.42 8.13 -23.47
C ARG A 337 -10.53 8.90 -24.20
N LEU A 338 -11.62 9.23 -23.52
CA LEU A 338 -12.69 10.02 -24.12
C LEU A 338 -12.28 11.49 -24.09
N SER A 339 -12.05 12.07 -25.26
CA SER A 339 -11.81 13.51 -25.45
C SER A 339 -13.11 14.21 -25.82
N LEU A 340 -13.37 15.37 -25.21
CA LEU A 340 -14.49 16.23 -25.59
C LEU A 340 -14.11 17.08 -26.80
N GLU A 341 -14.96 17.12 -27.79
CA GLU A 341 -14.80 17.97 -28.97
C GLU A 341 -15.47 19.31 -28.70
N ARG A 342 -14.69 20.35 -28.34
CA ARG A 342 -15.22 21.69 -28.12
C ARG A 342 -15.38 22.43 -29.45
N VAL A 343 -16.63 22.56 -29.88
CA VAL A 343 -17.00 23.33 -31.08
C VAL A 343 -18.00 24.43 -30.73
N VAL A 344 -17.98 25.54 -31.48
CA VAL A 344 -18.98 26.60 -31.37
C VAL A 344 -20.18 26.26 -32.26
N PHE A 345 -21.37 26.09 -31.66
CA PHE A 345 -22.59 25.72 -32.40
C PHE A 345 -23.83 26.43 -31.86
N ASP A 346 -24.91 26.42 -32.66
CA ASP A 346 -26.24 26.96 -32.27
C ASP A 346 -26.94 25.95 -31.36
N PHE A 347 -26.88 26.18 -30.04
CA PHE A 347 -27.48 25.33 -29.03
C PHE A 347 -29.00 25.29 -29.13
N HIS A 348 -29.65 26.45 -29.48
CA HIS A 348 -31.10 26.52 -29.71
C HIS A 348 -31.53 25.67 -30.90
N ALA A 349 -30.72 25.58 -31.97
CA ALA A 349 -30.99 24.69 -33.09
C ALA A 349 -30.94 23.21 -32.66
N LEU A 350 -29.95 22.80 -31.85
CA LEU A 350 -29.86 21.46 -31.27
C LEU A 350 -31.10 21.16 -30.43
N LEU A 351 -31.47 22.06 -29.51
CA LEU A 351 -32.66 21.92 -28.66
C LEU A 351 -33.94 21.82 -29.47
N SER A 352 -34.07 22.61 -30.53
CA SER A 352 -35.23 22.57 -31.44
C SER A 352 -35.36 21.27 -32.20
N SER A 353 -34.22 20.66 -32.61
CA SER A 353 -34.22 19.34 -33.24
C SER A 353 -34.70 18.25 -32.29
N LEU A 354 -34.23 18.27 -31.04
CA LEU A 354 -34.66 17.35 -29.97
C LEU A 354 -36.16 17.53 -29.66
N ARG A 355 -36.61 18.78 -29.49
CA ARG A 355 -38.03 19.10 -29.26
C ARG A 355 -38.93 18.48 -30.35
N SER A 356 -38.58 18.67 -31.64
CA SER A 356 -39.37 18.13 -32.75
C SER A 356 -39.45 16.60 -32.70
N ALA A 357 -38.33 15.92 -32.56
CA ALA A 357 -38.26 14.45 -32.51
C ALA A 357 -39.05 13.87 -31.33
N TYR A 358 -38.85 14.41 -30.14
CA TYR A 358 -39.50 13.88 -28.92
C TYR A 358 -40.99 14.28 -28.82
N SER A 359 -41.41 15.40 -29.41
CA SER A 359 -42.84 15.76 -29.50
C SER A 359 -43.65 14.74 -30.30
N GLU A 360 -43.09 14.21 -31.39
CA GLU A 360 -43.74 13.16 -32.20
C GLU A 360 -43.83 11.84 -31.45
N LEU A 361 -42.74 11.42 -30.81
CA LEU A 361 -42.70 10.19 -30.01
C LEU A 361 -43.68 10.23 -28.81
N ALA A 362 -43.75 11.36 -28.11
CA ALA A 362 -44.68 11.54 -27.01
C ALA A 362 -46.14 11.52 -27.49
N ARG A 363 -46.43 12.18 -28.63
CA ARG A 363 -47.75 12.17 -29.24
C ARG A 363 -48.21 10.78 -29.64
N ALA A 364 -47.30 9.96 -30.23
CA ALA A 364 -47.57 8.60 -30.61
C ALA A 364 -47.93 7.74 -29.38
N LYS A 365 -47.40 8.05 -28.19
CA LYS A 365 -47.73 7.43 -26.91
C LYS A 365 -48.93 8.06 -26.16
N GLY A 366 -49.53 9.13 -26.70
CA GLY A 366 -50.65 9.84 -26.01
C GLY A 366 -50.18 10.66 -24.79
N LEU A 367 -48.93 11.03 -24.69
CA LEU A 367 -48.36 11.84 -23.60
C LEU A 367 -48.36 13.31 -23.94
N ALA A 368 -48.63 14.17 -22.94
CA ALA A 368 -48.41 15.62 -23.07
C ALA A 368 -46.89 15.88 -23.00
N PHE A 369 -46.38 16.63 -24.02
CA PHE A 369 -44.97 16.99 -24.09
C PHE A 369 -44.78 18.49 -24.10
N ARG A 370 -44.02 19.00 -23.12
CA ARG A 370 -43.69 20.41 -23.00
C ARG A 370 -42.18 20.61 -23.06
N PHE A 371 -41.73 21.67 -23.76
CA PHE A 371 -40.31 21.96 -23.92
C PHE A 371 -40.09 23.45 -23.79
N ASP A 372 -39.50 23.90 -22.68
CA ASP A 372 -39.29 25.31 -22.37
C ASP A 372 -37.80 25.63 -22.31
N ILE A 373 -37.42 26.73 -22.94
CA ILE A 373 -36.07 27.33 -22.88
C ILE A 373 -36.19 28.60 -22.07
N GLY A 374 -35.55 28.68 -20.93
CA GLY A 374 -35.58 29.82 -20.02
C GLY A 374 -34.83 31.05 -20.58
N GLU A 375 -35.17 32.21 -20.01
CA GLU A 375 -34.45 33.43 -20.30
C GLU A 375 -32.98 33.32 -19.86
N GLY A 376 -32.05 33.91 -20.64
CA GLY A 376 -30.62 33.89 -20.35
C GLY A 376 -29.86 32.63 -20.81
N VAL A 377 -30.54 31.64 -21.39
CA VAL A 377 -29.86 30.49 -22.00
C VAL A 377 -29.13 30.96 -23.28
N PRO A 378 -27.79 30.77 -23.35
CA PRO A 378 -27.03 31.28 -24.50
C PRO A 378 -27.40 30.50 -25.78
N ARG A 379 -27.59 31.24 -26.87
CA ARG A 379 -27.90 30.65 -28.18
C ARG A 379 -26.69 29.96 -28.80
N TRP A 380 -25.53 30.58 -28.72
CA TRP A 380 -24.28 30.04 -29.23
C TRP A 380 -23.40 29.64 -28.06
N VAL A 381 -22.94 28.41 -28.06
CA VAL A 381 -22.08 27.85 -26.97
C VAL A 381 -20.87 27.16 -27.55
N SER A 382 -19.78 27.14 -26.76
CA SER A 382 -18.59 26.34 -27.03
C SER A 382 -18.63 25.08 -26.18
N SER A 383 -19.01 23.95 -26.78
CA SER A 383 -19.14 22.66 -26.08
C SER A 383 -19.17 21.50 -27.08
N ASP A 384 -19.44 20.29 -26.61
CA ASP A 384 -19.62 19.08 -27.42
C ASP A 384 -21.12 18.84 -27.69
N PRO A 385 -21.60 19.08 -28.91
CA PRO A 385 -23.01 18.91 -29.24
C PRO A 385 -23.48 17.46 -29.19
N VAL A 386 -22.59 16.51 -29.44
CA VAL A 386 -22.91 15.07 -29.41
C VAL A 386 -23.18 14.63 -27.98
N ARG A 387 -22.34 15.05 -27.05
CA ARG A 387 -22.47 14.68 -25.63
C ARG A 387 -23.64 15.39 -24.95
N LEU A 388 -23.89 16.64 -25.28
CA LEU A 388 -25.11 17.36 -24.82
C LEU A 388 -26.38 16.66 -25.30
N ARG A 389 -26.43 16.27 -26.56
CA ARG A 389 -27.54 15.50 -27.13
C ARG A 389 -27.70 14.16 -26.41
N GLN A 390 -26.62 13.46 -26.12
CA GLN A 390 -26.61 12.16 -25.45
C GLN A 390 -27.23 12.27 -24.05
N ILE A 391 -26.85 13.26 -23.25
CA ILE A 391 -27.40 13.50 -21.91
C ILE A 391 -28.92 13.77 -21.98
N LEU A 392 -29.34 14.73 -22.81
CA LEU A 392 -30.76 15.06 -22.94
C LEU A 392 -31.60 13.91 -23.50
N ALA A 393 -31.05 13.18 -24.47
CA ALA A 393 -31.70 12.02 -25.06
C ALA A 393 -31.88 10.90 -24.00
N ASN A 394 -30.88 10.61 -23.20
CA ASN A 394 -30.97 9.60 -22.14
C ASN A 394 -32.04 9.94 -21.11
N PHE A 395 -32.11 11.19 -20.62
CA PHE A 395 -33.13 11.62 -19.67
C PHE A 395 -34.54 11.57 -20.30
N THR A 396 -34.68 12.06 -21.54
CA THR A 396 -35.99 12.11 -22.23
C THR A 396 -36.48 10.72 -22.61
N ASN A 397 -35.57 9.81 -23.06
CA ASN A 397 -35.90 8.43 -23.33
C ASN A 397 -36.37 7.71 -22.07
N ASN A 398 -35.72 7.93 -20.92
CA ASN A 398 -36.17 7.38 -19.64
C ASN A 398 -37.55 7.90 -19.26
N ALA A 399 -37.80 9.19 -19.40
CA ALA A 399 -39.13 9.78 -19.15
C ALA A 399 -40.21 9.15 -20.06
N LEU A 400 -39.94 9.05 -21.37
CA LEU A 400 -40.86 8.39 -22.33
C LEU A 400 -41.07 6.93 -22.01
N LYS A 401 -40.05 6.23 -21.56
CA LYS A 401 -40.09 4.80 -21.28
C LYS A 401 -40.97 4.48 -20.07
N PHE A 402 -40.83 5.25 -19.00
CA PHE A 402 -41.47 4.96 -17.72
C PHE A 402 -42.80 5.70 -17.50
N THR A 403 -43.13 6.71 -18.32
CA THR A 403 -44.41 7.39 -18.24
C THR A 403 -45.43 6.72 -19.17
N GLU A 404 -46.45 6.12 -18.61
CA GLU A 404 -47.58 5.52 -19.35
C GLU A 404 -48.67 6.56 -19.66
N HIS A 405 -48.98 7.45 -18.74
CA HIS A 405 -49.98 8.50 -18.86
C HIS A 405 -49.51 9.79 -18.18
N GLY A 406 -49.93 10.94 -18.68
CA GLY A 406 -49.60 12.24 -18.10
C GLY A 406 -48.68 13.08 -18.98
N MET A 407 -47.59 13.60 -18.41
CA MET A 407 -46.77 14.61 -19.12
C MET A 407 -45.28 14.40 -18.93
N ILE A 408 -44.53 14.88 -19.91
CA ILE A 408 -43.08 15.04 -19.87
C ILE A 408 -42.77 16.50 -20.11
N HIS A 409 -41.94 17.09 -19.26
CA HIS A 409 -41.57 18.49 -19.34
C HIS A 409 -40.05 18.66 -19.34
N VAL A 410 -39.48 19.05 -20.47
CA VAL A 410 -38.07 19.40 -20.61
C VAL A 410 -37.91 20.89 -20.33
N ARG A 411 -37.04 21.24 -19.41
CA ARG A 411 -36.72 22.62 -19.04
C ARG A 411 -35.23 22.87 -19.20
N ILE A 412 -34.87 23.93 -19.90
CA ILE A 412 -33.49 24.39 -20.05
C ILE A 412 -33.41 25.75 -19.36
N LEU A 413 -32.65 25.82 -18.27
CA LEU A 413 -32.62 26.98 -17.39
C LEU A 413 -31.18 27.53 -17.33
N SER A 414 -31.06 28.86 -17.35
CA SER A 414 -29.79 29.49 -17.00
C SER A 414 -29.69 29.56 -15.49
N SER A 415 -28.63 28.98 -14.92
CA SER A 415 -28.27 29.16 -13.52
C SER A 415 -27.21 30.25 -13.37
N ALA A 416 -26.84 30.67 -12.17
CA ALA A 416 -25.84 31.70 -11.95
C ALA A 416 -24.49 31.32 -12.59
N GLU A 417 -23.76 32.34 -13.09
CA GLU A 417 -22.35 32.21 -13.51
C GLU A 417 -22.05 31.35 -14.75
N GLY A 418 -22.93 31.41 -15.80
CA GLY A 418 -22.63 30.72 -17.06
C GLY A 418 -22.86 29.22 -17.04
N GLN A 419 -23.60 28.73 -16.07
CA GLN A 419 -24.07 27.35 -16.03
C GLN A 419 -25.47 27.23 -16.64
N VAL A 420 -25.71 26.15 -17.36
CA VAL A 420 -27.01 25.79 -17.89
C VAL A 420 -27.47 24.50 -17.25
N ARG A 421 -28.68 24.52 -16.71
CA ARG A 421 -29.33 23.38 -16.11
C ARG A 421 -30.35 22.79 -17.08
N LEU A 422 -30.12 21.52 -17.41
CA LEU A 422 -30.97 20.71 -18.28
C LEU A 422 -31.84 19.84 -17.37
N GLU A 423 -33.14 19.97 -17.40
CA GLU A 423 -34.08 19.20 -16.57
C GLU A 423 -35.09 18.45 -17.43
N VAL A 424 -35.37 17.22 -17.09
CA VAL A 424 -36.46 16.43 -17.65
C VAL A 424 -37.33 15.95 -16.50
N VAL A 425 -38.56 16.44 -16.44
CA VAL A 425 -39.57 16.11 -15.45
C VAL A 425 -40.60 15.20 -16.09
N ASP A 426 -40.92 14.09 -15.42
CA ASP A 426 -41.93 13.14 -15.83
C ASP A 426 -42.97 12.94 -14.73
N SER A 427 -44.18 12.54 -15.13
CA SER A 427 -45.27 12.12 -14.21
C SER A 427 -45.39 10.60 -14.09
N GLY A 428 -44.29 9.91 -14.26
CA GLY A 428 -44.23 8.45 -14.18
C GLY A 428 -44.33 7.88 -12.75
N PRO A 429 -44.03 6.63 -12.53
CA PRO A 429 -44.19 5.97 -11.23
C PRO A 429 -43.24 6.49 -10.15
N GLY A 430 -42.25 7.30 -10.49
CA GLY A 430 -41.21 7.75 -9.56
C GLY A 430 -40.25 6.65 -9.13
N VAL A 431 -39.30 7.02 -8.29
CA VAL A 431 -38.23 6.15 -7.79
C VAL A 431 -38.22 6.18 -6.26
N ALA A 432 -38.03 5.03 -5.65
CA ALA A 432 -37.95 4.90 -4.19
C ALA A 432 -36.68 5.61 -3.65
N ALA A 433 -36.78 6.23 -2.48
CA ALA A 433 -35.73 7.08 -1.91
C ALA A 433 -34.40 6.33 -1.65
N ASP A 434 -34.46 5.05 -1.32
CA ASP A 434 -33.31 4.17 -1.09
C ASP A 434 -32.52 3.85 -2.38
N LEU A 435 -33.15 3.97 -3.55
CA LEU A 435 -32.53 3.73 -4.86
C LEU A 435 -31.89 5.00 -5.46
N LEU A 436 -32.36 6.20 -5.09
CA LEU A 436 -31.87 7.46 -5.63
C LEU A 436 -30.33 7.61 -5.62
N PRO A 437 -29.62 7.27 -4.53
CA PRO A 437 -28.15 7.40 -4.48
C PRO A 437 -27.41 6.45 -5.44
N ARG A 438 -28.08 5.39 -5.89
CA ARG A 438 -27.49 4.33 -6.73
C ARG A 438 -27.88 4.44 -8.19
N LEU A 439 -28.85 5.29 -8.56
CA LEU A 439 -29.35 5.39 -9.94
C LEU A 439 -28.29 5.71 -11.00
N PHE A 440 -27.27 6.44 -10.60
CA PHE A 440 -26.16 6.83 -11.50
C PHE A 440 -24.97 5.84 -11.43
N GLN A 441 -25.13 4.68 -10.77
CA GLN A 441 -24.14 3.61 -10.82
C GLN A 441 -24.38 2.72 -12.04
N PRO A 442 -23.33 2.22 -12.70
CA PRO A 442 -23.49 1.32 -13.86
C PRO A 442 -24.36 0.10 -13.51
N PHE A 443 -25.20 -0.32 -14.47
CA PHE A 443 -26.09 -1.49 -14.37
C PHE A 443 -27.11 -1.43 -13.22
N THR A 444 -27.33 -0.27 -12.63
CA THR A 444 -28.38 -0.10 -11.61
C THR A 444 -29.74 -0.01 -12.29
N GLN A 445 -30.66 -0.84 -11.87
CA GLN A 445 -32.05 -0.87 -12.32
C GLN A 445 -32.99 -0.83 -11.10
N ALA A 446 -34.10 -0.10 -11.23
CA ALA A 446 -34.98 0.16 -10.08
C ALA A 446 -35.75 -1.08 -9.60
N ASP A 447 -36.00 -2.08 -10.46
CA ASP A 447 -36.72 -3.30 -10.09
C ASP A 447 -36.50 -4.47 -11.07
N SER A 448 -36.36 -5.68 -10.58
CA SER A 448 -36.28 -6.92 -11.38
C SER A 448 -37.63 -7.30 -12.02
N SER A 449 -38.73 -6.70 -11.59
CA SER A 449 -40.09 -6.93 -12.13
C SER A 449 -40.39 -6.02 -13.33
N THR A 450 -39.84 -4.79 -13.35
CA THR A 450 -39.97 -3.83 -14.45
C THR A 450 -39.08 -4.16 -15.65
N THR A 451 -37.99 -4.93 -15.46
CA THR A 451 -37.11 -5.42 -16.52
C THR A 451 -37.84 -6.26 -17.56
N ARG A 452 -38.83 -7.05 -17.18
CA ARG A 452 -39.63 -7.86 -18.11
C ARG A 452 -40.54 -7.02 -19.04
N ARG A 453 -40.88 -5.80 -18.62
CA ARG A 453 -41.84 -4.95 -19.36
C ARG A 453 -41.19 -3.83 -20.15
N TYR A 454 -40.05 -3.30 -19.70
CA TYR A 454 -39.45 -2.10 -20.27
C TYR A 454 -37.96 -2.16 -20.60
N GLY A 455 -37.24 -3.24 -20.34
CA GLY A 455 -35.83 -3.49 -20.70
C GLY A 455 -34.90 -2.26 -20.63
N GLY A 456 -33.63 -2.43 -20.38
CA GLY A 456 -32.65 -1.34 -20.45
C GLY A 456 -31.33 -1.76 -19.82
N THR A 457 -30.21 -1.24 -20.31
CA THR A 457 -28.85 -1.62 -19.90
C THR A 457 -28.47 -1.14 -18.50
N GLY A 458 -29.16 -0.14 -17.96
CA GLY A 458 -28.75 0.56 -16.72
C GLY A 458 -27.44 1.35 -16.88
N LEU A 459 -26.97 1.56 -18.10
CA LEU A 459 -25.75 2.32 -18.41
C LEU A 459 -26.02 3.81 -18.69
N GLY A 460 -27.19 4.16 -19.23
CA GLY A 460 -27.46 5.51 -19.71
C GLY A 460 -27.28 6.60 -18.64
N LEU A 461 -27.78 6.40 -17.42
CA LEU A 461 -27.61 7.38 -16.33
C LEU A 461 -26.17 7.46 -15.83
N SER A 462 -25.45 6.36 -15.75
CA SER A 462 -24.03 6.37 -15.37
C SER A 462 -23.17 7.08 -16.42
N ILE A 463 -23.47 6.91 -17.69
CA ILE A 463 -22.83 7.66 -18.79
C ILE A 463 -23.15 9.15 -18.67
N CYS A 464 -24.41 9.53 -18.40
CA CYS A 464 -24.76 10.94 -18.17
C CYS A 464 -23.93 11.57 -17.05
N ARG A 465 -23.73 10.86 -15.95
CA ARG A 465 -22.91 11.33 -14.84
C ARG A 465 -21.46 11.54 -15.27
N GLN A 466 -20.85 10.54 -15.90
CA GLN A 466 -19.45 10.63 -16.32
C GLN A 466 -19.23 11.70 -17.39
N LEU A 467 -20.16 11.85 -18.36
CA LEU A 467 -20.11 12.91 -19.35
C LEU A 467 -20.22 14.28 -18.72
N ALA A 468 -21.15 14.49 -17.79
CA ALA A 468 -21.30 15.75 -17.08
C ALA A 468 -20.05 16.10 -16.25
N GLU A 469 -19.48 15.13 -15.53
CA GLU A 469 -18.24 15.29 -14.78
C GLU A 469 -17.05 15.66 -15.71
N LEU A 470 -16.92 15.00 -16.87
CA LEU A 470 -15.92 15.34 -17.89
C LEU A 470 -16.11 16.75 -18.46
N MET A 471 -17.37 17.20 -18.60
CA MET A 471 -17.72 18.55 -19.04
C MET A 471 -17.56 19.60 -17.94
N GLY A 472 -17.16 19.21 -16.71
CA GLY A 472 -16.99 20.11 -15.57
C GLY A 472 -18.28 20.45 -14.83
N GLY A 473 -19.33 19.67 -15.02
CA GLY A 473 -20.64 19.84 -14.41
C GLY A 473 -21.03 18.69 -13.48
N SER A 474 -22.32 18.56 -13.22
CA SER A 474 -22.88 17.52 -12.34
C SER A 474 -24.26 17.06 -12.81
N VAL A 475 -24.70 15.90 -12.32
CA VAL A 475 -26.05 15.37 -12.56
C VAL A 475 -26.71 14.97 -11.25
N GLY A 476 -28.03 14.91 -11.26
CA GLY A 476 -28.79 14.39 -10.14
C GLY A 476 -30.23 14.06 -10.50
N ALA A 477 -30.97 13.56 -9.52
CA ALA A 477 -32.38 13.25 -9.65
C ALA A 477 -33.13 13.62 -8.37
N HIS A 478 -34.37 14.09 -8.55
CA HIS A 478 -35.37 14.22 -7.49
C HIS A 478 -36.57 13.38 -7.91
N SER A 479 -37.03 12.50 -7.02
CA SER A 479 -38.17 11.65 -7.32
C SER A 479 -38.92 11.29 -6.06
N ARG A 480 -40.23 11.07 -6.19
CA ARG A 480 -41.09 10.47 -5.17
C ARG A 480 -41.95 9.40 -5.82
N LEU A 481 -42.07 8.26 -5.14
CA LEU A 481 -42.85 7.15 -5.63
C LEU A 481 -44.33 7.59 -5.81
N GLY A 482 -44.86 7.39 -7.03
CA GLY A 482 -46.22 7.80 -7.41
C GLY A 482 -46.37 9.24 -7.86
N GLU A 483 -45.38 10.10 -7.72
CA GLU A 483 -45.43 11.53 -8.09
C GLU A 483 -44.62 11.87 -9.33
N GLY A 484 -43.76 10.95 -9.80
CA GLY A 484 -42.85 11.16 -10.94
C GLY A 484 -41.40 11.46 -10.57
N SER A 485 -40.61 11.83 -11.56
CA SER A 485 -39.19 12.10 -11.40
C SER A 485 -38.76 13.38 -12.12
N CYS A 486 -37.67 13.96 -11.64
CA CYS A 486 -36.94 15.04 -12.28
C CYS A 486 -35.47 14.65 -12.37
N PHE A 487 -34.96 14.36 -13.55
CA PHE A 487 -33.55 14.16 -13.83
C PHE A 487 -32.94 15.46 -14.34
N TRP A 488 -31.77 15.82 -13.85
CA TRP A 488 -31.12 17.07 -14.21
C TRP A 488 -29.62 16.92 -14.42
N ALA A 489 -29.07 17.76 -15.29
CA ALA A 489 -27.64 17.98 -15.47
C ALA A 489 -27.36 19.48 -15.42
N GLU A 490 -26.34 19.88 -14.69
CA GLU A 490 -25.87 21.26 -14.61
C GLU A 490 -24.48 21.32 -15.21
N LEU A 491 -24.33 22.09 -16.30
CA LEU A 491 -23.15 22.07 -17.14
C LEU A 491 -22.64 23.49 -17.38
N PRO A 492 -21.32 23.74 -17.31
CA PRO A 492 -20.75 25.01 -17.71
C PRO A 492 -20.81 25.12 -19.25
N LEU A 493 -21.67 25.98 -19.75
CA LEU A 493 -21.79 26.27 -21.17
C LEU A 493 -21.36 27.72 -21.44
N GLU A 494 -20.13 27.89 -21.91
CA GLU A 494 -19.58 29.19 -22.25
C GLU A 494 -20.31 29.77 -23.45
N ALA A 495 -20.89 30.97 -23.27
CA ALA A 495 -21.48 31.71 -24.38
C ALA A 495 -20.42 32.07 -25.42
N ALA A 496 -20.67 31.76 -26.67
CA ALA A 496 -19.77 32.03 -27.78
C ALA A 496 -20.38 33.04 -28.76
N LEU A 497 -19.53 33.75 -29.45
CA LEU A 497 -19.98 34.62 -30.54
C LEU A 497 -20.31 33.77 -31.77
N ALA A 498 -21.41 34.09 -32.43
CA ALA A 498 -21.83 33.42 -33.66
C ALA A 498 -20.69 33.38 -34.69
N ARG A 499 -20.18 32.19 -35.00
CA ARG A 499 -19.29 32.02 -36.16
C ARG A 499 -20.19 32.05 -37.40
N ARG A 500 -19.98 33.01 -38.31
CA ARG A 500 -20.64 33.01 -39.61
C ARG A 500 -20.18 31.75 -40.38
N GLU A 501 -20.80 30.61 -40.10
CA GLU A 501 -20.72 29.48 -41.03
C GLU A 501 -21.60 29.83 -42.25
N ARG A 502 -20.97 29.76 -43.42
CA ARG A 502 -21.72 29.67 -44.67
C ARG A 502 -22.58 28.42 -44.61
N HIS A 503 -23.86 28.59 -44.32
CA HIS A 503 -24.86 27.54 -44.55
C HIS A 503 -24.89 27.27 -46.05
N GLN A 504 -24.14 26.28 -46.50
CA GLN A 504 -24.45 25.61 -47.74
C GLN A 504 -25.73 24.80 -47.50
N ALA A 505 -26.72 25.15 -48.30
CA ALA A 505 -28.08 24.65 -48.27
C ALA A 505 -28.12 23.11 -48.24
N ARG A 506 -28.62 22.53 -47.18
CA ARG A 506 -28.89 21.08 -47.02
C ARG A 506 -30.09 20.57 -47.84
N GLY A 507 -30.64 21.39 -48.73
CA GLY A 507 -31.84 21.06 -49.55
C GLY A 507 -31.59 20.46 -50.93
N ALA A 508 -30.32 20.41 -51.42
CA ALA A 508 -30.04 19.99 -52.81
C ALA A 508 -29.15 18.71 -52.90
N ALA A 509 -28.92 18.01 -51.78
CA ALA A 509 -27.89 16.95 -51.73
C ALA A 509 -28.26 15.62 -52.44
N LEU A 510 -29.53 15.36 -52.74
CA LEU A 510 -29.96 14.12 -53.40
C LEU A 510 -29.73 14.12 -54.92
N GLU A 511 -29.57 15.29 -55.57
CA GLU A 511 -29.26 15.37 -57.00
C GLU A 511 -27.76 15.42 -57.35
N VAL A 512 -26.91 15.69 -56.34
CA VAL A 512 -25.45 15.88 -56.54
C VAL A 512 -24.73 14.57 -56.90
N LEU A 513 -25.24 13.41 -56.50
CA LEU A 513 -24.63 12.12 -56.77
C LEU A 513 -25.16 11.44 -58.03
N ARG A 514 -26.12 12.05 -58.73
CA ARG A 514 -26.71 11.45 -59.93
C ARG A 514 -25.71 11.36 -61.07
N GLY A 515 -25.34 10.12 -61.39
CA GLY A 515 -24.34 9.83 -62.40
C GLY A 515 -22.89 9.86 -61.94
N ALA A 516 -22.63 10.24 -60.65
CA ALA A 516 -21.29 10.26 -60.10
C ALA A 516 -20.72 8.83 -60.03
N ARG A 517 -19.47 8.67 -60.45
CA ARG A 517 -18.71 7.41 -60.39
C ARG A 517 -17.94 7.35 -59.07
N ILE A 518 -18.35 6.45 -58.19
CA ILE A 518 -17.76 6.30 -56.86
C ILE A 518 -17.05 4.94 -56.73
N LEU A 519 -15.78 4.96 -56.34
CA LEU A 519 -15.05 3.79 -55.95
C LEU A 519 -15.25 3.54 -54.43
N LEU A 520 -15.74 2.36 -54.06
CA LEU A 520 -15.94 1.97 -52.68
C LEU A 520 -14.94 0.84 -52.34
N ALA A 521 -13.99 1.11 -51.44
CA ALA A 521 -13.05 0.14 -50.92
C ALA A 521 -13.41 -0.20 -49.48
N GLU A 522 -13.90 -1.43 -49.28
CA GLU A 522 -14.42 -1.95 -48.02
C GLU A 522 -14.25 -3.47 -48.00
N ASP A 523 -13.64 -4.03 -46.95
CA ASP A 523 -13.36 -5.46 -46.82
C ASP A 523 -14.56 -6.26 -46.27
N ASN A 524 -15.47 -5.59 -45.57
CA ASN A 524 -16.66 -6.23 -45.03
C ASN A 524 -17.79 -6.25 -46.05
N VAL A 525 -18.15 -7.47 -46.49
CA VAL A 525 -19.20 -7.70 -47.48
C VAL A 525 -20.55 -7.07 -47.13
N VAL A 526 -20.91 -7.03 -45.84
CA VAL A 526 -22.17 -6.42 -45.37
C VAL A 526 -22.12 -4.91 -45.49
N ASN A 527 -20.99 -4.30 -45.04
CA ASN A 527 -20.77 -2.86 -45.17
C ASN A 527 -20.78 -2.43 -46.65
N THR A 528 -20.09 -3.17 -47.52
CA THR A 528 -20.08 -2.97 -48.98
C THR A 528 -21.49 -2.97 -49.51
N LEU A 529 -22.30 -3.99 -49.19
CA LEU A 529 -23.68 -4.10 -49.68
C LEU A 529 -24.56 -2.91 -49.28
N VAL A 530 -24.44 -2.51 -48.00
CA VAL A 530 -25.21 -1.39 -47.43
C VAL A 530 -24.79 -0.07 -48.05
N ALA A 531 -23.49 0.21 -48.10
CA ALA A 531 -22.97 1.43 -48.70
C ALA A 531 -23.31 1.54 -50.21
N GLU A 532 -23.15 0.44 -50.95
CA GLU A 532 -23.50 0.39 -52.34
C GLU A 532 -25.01 0.63 -52.59
N ALA A 533 -25.88 0.03 -51.75
CA ALA A 533 -27.31 0.23 -51.82
C ALA A 533 -27.69 1.70 -51.63
N PHE A 534 -27.13 2.40 -50.61
CA PHE A 534 -27.40 3.83 -50.38
C PHE A 534 -26.86 4.72 -51.51
N LEU A 535 -25.63 4.46 -51.96
CA LEU A 535 -25.04 5.24 -53.05
C LEU A 535 -25.84 5.09 -54.37
N LYS A 536 -26.27 3.85 -54.69
CA LYS A 536 -27.15 3.61 -55.86
C LYS A 536 -28.52 4.24 -55.68
N GLN A 537 -29.10 4.24 -54.49
CA GLN A 537 -30.38 4.95 -54.24
C GLN A 537 -30.25 6.46 -54.45
N TRP A 538 -29.06 7.03 -54.25
CA TRP A 538 -28.79 8.47 -54.53
C TRP A 538 -28.35 8.71 -55.99
N GLY A 539 -28.36 7.68 -56.83
CA GLY A 539 -28.12 7.79 -58.26
C GLY A 539 -26.66 7.68 -58.70
N ALA A 540 -25.74 7.27 -57.77
CA ALA A 540 -24.34 7.07 -58.11
C ALA A 540 -24.10 5.74 -58.84
N GLN A 541 -23.05 5.68 -59.64
CA GLN A 541 -22.45 4.46 -60.19
C GLN A 541 -21.33 4.01 -59.29
N VAL A 542 -21.43 2.82 -58.68
CA VAL A 542 -20.50 2.34 -57.65
C VAL A 542 -19.70 1.18 -58.19
N THR A 543 -18.37 1.28 -58.11
CA THR A 543 -17.42 0.19 -58.27
C THR A 543 -16.91 -0.20 -56.87
N ALA A 544 -17.13 -1.45 -56.44
CA ALA A 544 -16.73 -1.94 -55.12
C ALA A 544 -15.49 -2.84 -55.20
N VAL A 545 -14.53 -2.67 -54.27
CA VAL A 545 -13.31 -3.47 -54.14
C VAL A 545 -13.09 -3.82 -52.68
N GLY A 546 -12.39 -4.95 -52.40
CA GLY A 546 -12.29 -5.51 -51.05
C GLY A 546 -10.99 -5.14 -50.27
N ASN A 547 -10.09 -4.33 -50.84
CA ASN A 547 -8.85 -3.92 -50.19
C ASN A 547 -8.24 -2.71 -50.90
N GLY A 548 -7.24 -2.08 -50.23
CA GLY A 548 -6.59 -0.90 -50.76
C GLY A 548 -5.75 -1.13 -52.02
N ALA A 549 -5.18 -2.31 -52.20
CA ALA A 549 -4.41 -2.64 -53.41
C ALA A 549 -5.31 -2.69 -54.66
N ASP A 550 -6.48 -3.36 -54.55
CA ASP A 550 -7.47 -3.40 -55.61
C ASP A 550 -8.05 -1.98 -55.88
N ALA A 551 -8.13 -1.13 -54.88
CA ALA A 551 -8.56 0.25 -55.04
C ALA A 551 -7.56 1.08 -55.87
N VAL A 552 -6.25 0.96 -55.58
CA VAL A 552 -5.18 1.61 -56.36
C VAL A 552 -5.21 1.08 -57.81
N ASP A 553 -5.36 -0.20 -57.99
CA ASP A 553 -5.43 -0.84 -59.33
C ASP A 553 -6.68 -0.41 -60.12
N ALA A 554 -7.82 -0.24 -59.44
CA ALA A 554 -9.04 0.25 -60.03
C ALA A 554 -8.92 1.70 -60.53
N VAL A 555 -8.35 2.57 -59.68
CA VAL A 555 -8.06 3.97 -60.07
C VAL A 555 -7.09 4.06 -61.24
N ALA A 556 -6.04 3.20 -61.23
CA ALA A 556 -5.04 3.18 -62.32
C ALA A 556 -5.61 2.69 -63.66
N ARG A 557 -6.57 1.74 -63.62
CA ARG A 557 -7.18 1.17 -64.83
C ARG A 557 -8.35 2.00 -65.41
N GLU A 558 -9.20 2.50 -64.53
CA GLU A 558 -10.48 3.14 -64.96
C GLU A 558 -10.47 4.66 -64.87
N GLY A 559 -9.54 5.25 -64.16
CA GLY A 559 -9.12 6.66 -64.13
C GLY A 559 -10.13 7.78 -63.79
N ASP A 560 -11.42 7.58 -63.97
CA ASP A 560 -12.44 8.63 -63.92
C ASP A 560 -13.43 8.44 -62.76
N PHE A 561 -12.97 8.34 -61.52
CA PHE A 561 -13.84 8.36 -60.34
C PHE A 561 -13.98 9.79 -59.81
N ASP A 562 -15.22 10.19 -59.53
CA ASP A 562 -15.51 11.52 -58.93
C ASP A 562 -15.18 11.52 -57.42
N ALA A 563 -15.25 10.34 -56.76
CA ALA A 563 -14.88 10.20 -55.36
C ALA A 563 -14.47 8.76 -55.06
N VAL A 564 -13.61 8.62 -54.04
CA VAL A 564 -13.21 7.31 -53.45
C VAL A 564 -13.64 7.30 -51.99
N LEU A 565 -14.45 6.29 -51.64
CA LEU A 565 -14.76 5.98 -50.24
C LEU A 565 -13.87 4.82 -49.83
N MET A 566 -12.98 5.07 -48.86
CA MET A 566 -11.91 4.15 -48.47
C MET A 566 -11.99 3.81 -46.99
N ASP A 567 -12.16 2.53 -46.65
CA ASP A 567 -11.97 2.10 -45.26
C ASP A 567 -10.49 2.22 -44.86
N LEU A 568 -10.24 2.67 -43.67
CA LEU A 568 -8.88 2.84 -43.14
C LEU A 568 -8.19 1.50 -42.81
N GLN A 569 -8.97 0.50 -42.40
CA GLN A 569 -8.46 -0.79 -41.94
C GLN A 569 -8.93 -1.93 -42.86
N MET A 570 -8.13 -2.22 -43.84
CA MET A 570 -8.39 -3.32 -44.79
C MET A 570 -7.18 -4.28 -44.86
N PRO A 571 -7.41 -5.57 -45.19
CA PRO A 571 -6.34 -6.53 -45.44
C PRO A 571 -5.54 -6.15 -46.71
N VAL A 572 -4.31 -6.70 -46.81
CA VAL A 572 -3.37 -6.53 -47.94
C VAL A 572 -2.75 -5.12 -47.95
N LEU A 573 -3.54 -4.05 -48.13
CA LEU A 573 -3.13 -2.67 -48.08
C LEU A 573 -4.21 -1.87 -47.37
N GLY A 574 -3.85 -1.19 -46.27
CA GLY A 574 -4.76 -0.32 -45.53
C GLY A 574 -5.10 0.95 -46.30
N GLY A 575 -6.26 1.58 -45.97
CA GLY A 575 -6.71 2.76 -46.69
C GLY A 575 -5.74 3.95 -46.60
N MET A 576 -5.05 4.13 -45.47
CA MET A 576 -4.04 5.19 -45.31
C MET A 576 -2.84 5.00 -46.25
N ASP A 577 -2.42 3.76 -46.44
CA ASP A 577 -1.26 3.44 -47.30
C ASP A 577 -1.65 3.41 -48.79
N ALA A 578 -2.96 3.23 -49.11
CA ALA A 578 -3.48 3.23 -50.45
C ALA A 578 -3.77 4.66 -51.01
N THR A 579 -3.87 5.67 -50.12
CA THR A 579 -4.15 7.06 -50.45
C THR A 579 -2.88 7.88 -50.66
#